data_344108036e49dcfc0c801870a047bd16
#
_entry.id   344108036e49dcfc0c801870a047bd16
#
_cell.length_a   1.000
_cell.length_b   1.000
_cell.length_c   1.000
_cell.angle_alpha   90.00
_cell.angle_beta   90.00
_cell.angle_gamma   90.00
#
_symmetry.space_group_name_H-M   'P 1'
#
loop_
_entity.id
_entity.type
_entity.pdbx_description
1 polymer ?
#
loop_
_entity_poly.entity_id
_entity_poly.type
_entity_poly.pdbx_seq_one_letter_code
_entity_poly.pdbx_strand_id
1 'polypeptide(L)'
;RRDPPTAILFGNDWMALGGLNELLRRGYHVPRDISLVGHDNISICEELSPALTSVDGRVAELVGEAMELLEQQIAGESGEPVQRNVEGYLVWRESCGENRKVLNGSA
;
A
#
# COMPACT_ATOMS: atom_id res chain seq x y z
N ARG A 1 5.69 -3.17 24.01
CA ARG A 1 6.84 -3.78 23.35
C ARG A 1 8.05 -2.86 23.48
N ARG A 2 9.20 -3.43 23.86
CA ARG A 2 10.44 -2.66 24.05
C ARG A 2 11.00 -2.12 22.72
N ASP A 3 10.89 -2.91 21.67
CA ASP A 3 11.38 -2.58 20.34
C ASP A 3 10.21 -2.52 19.37
N PRO A 4 9.52 -1.38 19.28
CA PRO A 4 8.47 -1.25 18.29
C PRO A 4 9.06 -1.32 16.88
N PRO A 5 8.29 -1.77 15.88
CA PRO A 5 8.75 -1.73 14.50
C PRO A 5 9.00 -0.30 14.07
N THR A 6 9.85 -0.11 13.07
CA THR A 6 10.11 1.20 12.47
C THR A 6 9.19 1.49 11.28
N ALA A 7 8.50 0.47 10.79
CA ALA A 7 7.53 0.60 9.70
C ALA A 7 6.46 -0.48 9.81
N ILE A 8 5.27 -0.17 9.35
CA ILE A 8 4.15 -1.11 9.29
C ILE A 8 3.54 -1.04 7.90
N LEU A 9 3.43 -2.20 7.24
CA LEU A 9 2.70 -2.36 6.00
C LEU A 9 1.32 -2.95 6.32
N PHE A 10 0.27 -2.25 5.92
CA PHE A 10 -1.11 -2.69 6.15
C PHE A 10 -1.67 -3.38 4.91
N GLY A 11 -2.64 -4.26 5.12
CA GLY A 11 -3.30 -4.98 4.04
C GLY A 11 -4.11 -4.08 3.10
N ASN A 12 -4.59 -2.95 3.59
CA ASN A 12 -5.25 -1.92 2.78
C ASN A 12 -5.21 -0.56 3.48
N ASP A 13 -5.67 0.47 2.78
CA ASP A 13 -5.61 1.85 3.29
C ASP A 13 -6.56 2.09 4.47
N TRP A 14 -7.70 1.41 4.53
CA TRP A 14 -8.60 1.54 5.67
C TRP A 14 -7.98 1.01 6.96
N MET A 15 -7.26 -0.11 6.87
CA MET A 15 -6.51 -0.65 8.00
C MET A 15 -5.39 0.32 8.40
N ALA A 16 -4.71 0.90 7.43
CA ALA A 16 -3.66 1.90 7.67
C ALA A 16 -4.22 3.14 8.37
N LEU A 17 -5.41 3.59 7.99
CA LEU A 17 -6.09 4.71 8.67
C LEU A 17 -6.35 4.40 10.14
N GLY A 18 -6.87 3.21 10.42
CA GLY A 18 -7.08 2.77 11.81
C GLY A 18 -5.77 2.72 12.58
N GLY A 19 -4.73 2.18 11.98
CA GLY A 19 -3.39 2.12 12.57
C GLY A 19 -2.81 3.50 12.84
N LEU A 20 -2.93 4.42 11.88
CA LEU A 20 -2.48 5.80 12.02
C LEU A 20 -3.15 6.47 13.22
N ASN A 21 -4.49 6.38 13.28
CA ASN A 21 -5.25 6.99 14.36
C ASN A 21 -4.82 6.44 15.73
N GLU A 22 -4.63 5.13 15.84
CA GLU A 22 -4.24 4.51 17.10
C GLU A 22 -2.81 4.89 17.51
N LEU A 23 -1.89 4.94 16.56
CA LEU A 23 -0.51 5.35 16.83
C LEU A 23 -0.45 6.81 17.32
N LEU A 24 -1.17 7.70 16.65
CA LEU A 24 -1.22 9.11 17.06
C LEU A 24 -1.85 9.25 18.45
N ARG A 25 -2.90 8.50 18.72
CA ARG A 25 -3.55 8.50 20.05
C ARG A 25 -2.60 8.04 21.15
N ARG A 26 -1.69 7.12 20.84
CA ARG A 26 -0.68 6.63 21.79
C ARG A 26 0.55 7.52 21.89
N GLY A 27 0.60 8.63 21.16
CA GLY A 27 1.70 9.59 21.21
C GLY A 27 2.86 9.30 20.27
N TYR A 28 2.72 8.32 19.38
CA TYR A 28 3.73 8.09 18.34
C TYR A 28 3.63 9.15 17.25
N HIS A 29 4.75 9.46 16.64
CA HIS A 29 4.83 10.36 15.49
C HIS A 29 5.06 9.56 14.22
N VAL A 30 4.27 9.83 13.19
CA VAL A 30 4.38 9.21 11.86
C VAL A 30 4.83 10.31 10.89
N PRO A 31 5.92 10.12 10.18
CA PRO A 31 6.76 8.92 10.05
C PRO A 31 7.95 8.86 11.01
N ARG A 32 8.14 9.85 11.87
CA ARG A 32 9.37 9.96 12.70
C ARG A 32 9.64 8.69 13.50
N ASP A 33 8.64 8.17 14.17
CA ASP A 33 8.80 6.97 15.02
C ASP A 33 8.50 5.71 14.24
N ILE A 34 7.45 5.72 13.44
CA ILE A 34 6.99 4.57 12.65
C ILE A 34 6.51 5.07 11.29
N SER A 35 7.02 4.48 10.22
CA SER A 35 6.52 4.70 8.86
C SER A 35 5.32 3.79 8.58
N LEU A 36 4.35 4.29 7.83
CA LEU A 36 3.16 3.51 7.45
C LEU A 36 3.02 3.44 5.94
N VAL A 37 2.64 2.26 5.45
CA VAL A 37 2.31 2.01 4.05
C VAL A 37 0.98 1.30 3.99
N GLY A 38 0.08 1.79 3.16
CA GLY A 38 -1.19 1.15 2.86
C GLY A 38 -1.16 0.40 1.53
N HIS A 39 -2.32 -0.02 1.09
CA HIS A 39 -2.52 -0.69 -0.20
C HIS A 39 -3.88 -0.30 -0.75
N ASP A 40 -3.97 -0.09 -2.04
CA ASP A 40 -5.12 0.29 -2.88
C ASP A 40 -5.08 1.73 -3.37
N ASN A 41 -4.36 2.62 -2.71
CA ASN A 41 -4.27 4.03 -3.09
C ASN A 41 -5.65 4.69 -3.26
N ILE A 42 -6.50 4.51 -2.26
CA ILE A 42 -7.83 5.16 -2.27
C ILE A 42 -7.68 6.67 -2.04
N SER A 43 -8.69 7.42 -2.45
CA SER A 43 -8.61 8.90 -2.44
C SER A 43 -8.30 9.50 -1.08
N ILE A 44 -8.71 8.85 0.01
CA ILE A 44 -8.47 9.35 1.36
C ILE A 44 -6.97 9.45 1.72
N CYS A 45 -6.12 8.70 1.02
CA CYS A 45 -4.67 8.74 1.29
C CYS A 45 -4.10 10.15 1.21
N GLU A 46 -4.59 10.95 0.26
CA GLU A 46 -4.15 12.34 0.07
C GLU A 46 -4.65 13.28 1.14
N GLU A 47 -5.77 12.93 1.78
CA GLU A 47 -6.45 13.79 2.76
C GLU A 47 -5.97 13.57 4.19
N LEU A 48 -5.22 12.50 4.43
CA LEU A 48 -4.72 12.18 5.76
C LEU A 48 -3.54 13.08 6.14
N SER A 49 -3.31 13.22 7.44
CA SER A 49 -2.20 14.00 7.98
C SER A 49 -1.44 13.15 9.01
N PRO A 50 -0.28 12.61 8.65
CA PRO A 50 0.41 12.73 7.36
C PRO A 50 -0.30 11.98 6.23
N ALA A 51 -0.14 12.46 5.00
CA ALA A 51 -0.68 11.79 3.83
C ALA A 51 -0.07 10.40 3.69
N LEU A 52 -0.90 9.43 3.34
CA LEU A 52 -0.53 8.01 3.40
C LEU A 52 0.15 7.52 2.13
N THR A 53 1.37 7.03 2.28
CA THR A 53 2.07 6.25 1.25
C THR A 53 1.29 4.95 1.03
N SER A 54 1.03 4.60 -0.21
CA SER A 54 0.21 3.44 -0.54
C SER A 54 0.66 2.79 -1.84
N VAL A 55 0.40 1.51 -1.97
CA VAL A 55 0.61 0.77 -3.21
C VAL A 55 -0.63 0.92 -4.07
N ASP A 56 -0.44 1.40 -5.30
CA ASP A 56 -1.50 1.46 -6.30
C ASP A 56 -1.45 0.17 -7.12
N GLY A 57 -2.47 -0.67 -6.99
CA GLY A 57 -2.56 -1.95 -7.70
C GLY A 57 -3.08 -1.81 -9.13
N ARG A 58 -3.31 -0.59 -9.60
CA ARG A 58 -3.81 -0.31 -10.95
C ARG A 58 -5.08 -1.10 -11.24
N VAL A 59 -6.07 -0.96 -10.37
CA VAL A 59 -7.30 -1.76 -10.41
C VAL A 59 -8.04 -1.64 -11.75
N ALA A 60 -8.06 -0.45 -12.37
CA ALA A 60 -8.74 -0.26 -13.65
C ALA A 60 -8.12 -1.13 -14.74
N GLU A 61 -6.79 -1.17 -14.81
CA GLU A 61 -6.08 -2.02 -15.77
C GLU A 61 -6.25 -3.50 -15.44
N LEU A 62 -6.20 -3.84 -14.17
CA LEU A 62 -6.40 -5.21 -13.71
C LEU A 62 -7.79 -5.74 -14.10
N VAL A 63 -8.83 -4.93 -13.87
CA VAL A 63 -10.20 -5.26 -14.24
C VAL A 63 -10.35 -5.38 -15.76
N GLY A 64 -9.73 -4.47 -16.52
CA GLY A 64 -9.74 -4.53 -17.97
C GLY A 64 -9.15 -5.84 -18.51
N GLU A 65 -8.00 -6.24 -17.98
CA GLU A 65 -7.37 -7.51 -18.35
C GLU A 65 -8.25 -8.71 -17.96
N ALA A 66 -8.81 -8.69 -16.77
CA ALA A 66 -9.68 -9.76 -16.30
C ALA A 66 -10.94 -9.89 -17.17
N MET A 67 -11.56 -8.78 -17.54
CA MET A 67 -12.75 -8.77 -18.40
C MET A 67 -12.44 -9.29 -19.79
N GLU A 68 -11.31 -8.92 -20.35
CA GLU A 68 -10.88 -9.43 -21.66
C GLU A 68 -10.72 -10.95 -21.64
N LEU A 69 -10.06 -11.49 -20.61
CA LEU A 69 -9.91 -12.94 -20.44
C LEU A 69 -11.26 -13.63 -20.27
N LEU A 70 -12.16 -13.03 -19.52
CA LEU A 70 -13.51 -13.59 -19.30
C LEU A 70 -14.29 -13.61 -20.61
N GLU A 71 -14.26 -12.54 -21.38
CA GLU A 71 -14.94 -12.46 -22.69
C GLU A 71 -14.42 -13.53 -23.66
N GLN A 72 -13.11 -13.77 -23.68
CA GLN A 72 -12.50 -14.83 -24.48
C GLN A 72 -13.03 -16.21 -24.06
N GLN A 73 -13.17 -16.47 -22.78
CA GLN A 73 -13.69 -17.73 -22.26
C GLN A 73 -15.17 -17.90 -22.65
N ILE A 74 -15.97 -16.84 -22.53
CA ILE A 74 -17.39 -16.86 -22.91
C ILE A 74 -17.55 -17.12 -24.41
N ALA A 75 -16.67 -16.56 -25.23
CA ALA A 75 -16.69 -16.78 -26.69
C ALA A 75 -16.24 -18.19 -27.10
N GLY A 76 -15.86 -19.02 -26.14
CA GLY A 76 -15.43 -20.38 -26.42
C GLY A 76 -14.00 -20.49 -26.96
N GLU A 77 -13.20 -19.45 -26.84
CA GLU A 77 -11.77 -19.47 -27.13
C GLU A 77 -11.05 -20.25 -26.04
N SER A 78 -11.16 -21.58 -26.09
CA SER A 78 -10.54 -22.44 -25.10
C SER A 78 -9.09 -22.74 -25.50
N GLY A 79 -8.21 -22.66 -24.52
CA GLY A 79 -6.80 -22.98 -24.68
C GLY A 79 -6.17 -23.20 -23.33
N GLU A 80 -4.86 -23.17 -23.28
CA GLU A 80 -4.14 -23.19 -22.02
C GLU A 80 -4.56 -22.01 -21.14
N PRO A 81 -4.58 -22.19 -19.80
CA PRO A 81 -4.83 -21.07 -18.89
C PRO A 81 -3.87 -19.92 -19.16
N VAL A 82 -4.41 -18.71 -19.30
CA VAL A 82 -3.63 -17.50 -19.55
C VAL A 82 -3.43 -16.76 -18.25
N GLN A 83 -2.17 -16.40 -17.98
CA GLN A 83 -1.83 -15.58 -16.84
C GLN A 83 -1.34 -14.23 -17.35
N ARG A 84 -1.94 -13.16 -16.84
CA ARG A 84 -1.52 -11.79 -17.11
C ARG A 84 -1.20 -11.10 -15.82
N ASN A 85 -0.12 -10.34 -15.82
CA ASN A 85 0.32 -9.60 -14.65
C ASN A 85 0.19 -8.10 -14.90
N VAL A 86 -0.40 -7.39 -13.95
CA VAL A 86 -0.45 -5.93 -13.95
C VAL A 86 0.41 -5.48 -12.79
N GLU A 87 1.51 -4.79 -13.08
CA GLU A 87 2.40 -4.30 -12.04
C GLU A 87 1.81 -3.08 -11.35
N GLY A 88 1.73 -3.13 -10.03
CA GLY A 88 1.44 -1.98 -9.22
C GLY A 88 2.66 -1.09 -9.03
N TYR A 89 2.46 0.04 -8.37
CA TYR A 89 3.55 0.95 -8.02
C TYR A 89 3.30 1.61 -6.68
N LEU A 90 4.38 2.05 -6.04
CA LEU A 90 4.30 2.71 -4.76
C LEU A 90 4.11 4.22 -4.97
N VAL A 91 3.09 4.76 -4.32
CA VAL A 91 2.85 6.21 -4.30
C VAL A 91 3.40 6.76 -2.99
N TRP A 92 4.56 7.39 -3.06
CA TRP A 92 5.23 7.97 -1.90
C TRP A 92 4.50 9.22 -1.44
N ARG A 93 4.20 9.27 -0.14
CA ARG A 93 3.62 10.44 0.52
C ARG A 93 4.34 10.70 1.83
N GLU A 94 3.68 11.34 2.77
CA GLU A 94 4.30 11.83 4.00
C GLU A 94 4.47 10.77 5.09
N SER A 95 3.73 9.66 5.02
CA SER A 95 3.72 8.65 6.10
C SER A 95 4.96 7.77 6.16
N CYS A 96 5.84 7.87 5.19
CA CYS A 96 7.12 7.18 5.18
C CYS A 96 8.26 8.16 5.40
N GLY A 97 9.20 7.80 6.26
CA GLY A 97 10.39 8.56 6.56
C GLY A 97 11.65 7.75 6.30
N GLU A 98 12.79 8.42 6.41
CA GLU A 98 14.08 7.80 6.26
C GLU A 98 14.40 6.89 7.45
N ASN A 99 15.06 5.78 7.18
CA ASN A 99 15.53 4.89 8.23
C ASN A 99 16.75 5.50 8.92
N ARG A 100 16.52 6.15 10.04
CA ARG A 100 17.58 6.82 10.82
C ARG A 100 18.69 5.88 11.30
N LYS A 101 18.37 4.61 11.55
CA LYS A 101 19.40 3.63 11.96
C LYS A 101 20.42 3.42 10.85
N VAL A 102 19.96 3.33 9.61
CA VAL A 102 20.86 3.19 8.43
C VAL A 102 21.66 4.47 8.23
N LEU A 103 21.00 5.63 8.30
CA LEU A 103 21.66 6.94 8.09
C LEU A 103 22.72 7.23 9.15
N ASN A 104 22.54 6.75 10.38
CA ASN A 104 23.50 6.93 11.46
C ASN A 104 24.57 5.84 11.51
N GLY A 105 24.66 4.99 10.48
CA GLY A 105 25.64 3.91 10.44
C GLY A 105 25.38 2.77 11.41
N SER A 106 24.22 2.73 12.03
CA SER A 106 23.80 1.63 12.91
C SER A 106 23.03 0.63 12.07
N ALA A 107 23.69 -0.41 11.67
CA ALA A 107 23.05 -1.51 10.95
C ALA A 107 22.08 -2.27 11.84
#